data_e5cd3ee04536625d052ce1962b6b9c7c
#
_entry.id   e5cd3ee04536625d052ce1962b6b9c7c
#
_cell.length_a   1.000
_cell.length_b   1.000
_cell.length_c   1.000
_cell.angle_alpha   90.00
_cell.angle_beta   90.00
_cell.angle_gamma   90.00
#
_symmetry.space_group_name_H-M   'P 1'
#
loop_
_entity.id
_entity.type
_entity.pdbx_description
1 polymer ?
#
loop_
_entity_poly.entity_id
_entity_poly.type
_entity_poly.pdbx_seq_one_letter_code
_entity_poly.pdbx_strand_id
1 'polypeptide(L)'
;MLYIVPTPVGNLKDVTYRAIEVLKSSDYIYCEDTRTSAVFLNFYDIKTERRSFHKFNERSKVDEIIELVYSGKTISVISDAGTPGISDPCGILVSEIDAKFVRTLPGATAFVPALVNSGLSTDEFTFIGFLPPKKNERMKKLESLVDMTQTLIFYESPHRAEETLLDMQTVFKTRNAALVREISKIYEETVRFNFSEIPFDKITFKGEMVILVEGGEEKAVDIWPRVRELMESGMSAKSILKQIKEEYKNEEIKRNEIYDFVLKNSKE
;
A
#
# COMPACT_ATOMS: atom_id res chain seq x y z
N MET A 1 -27.12 -8.35 -6.42
CA MET A 1 -25.74 -8.57 -5.87
C MET A 1 -24.80 -7.57 -6.47
N LEU A 2 -23.86 -7.05 -5.68
CA LEU A 2 -22.75 -6.19 -6.13
C LEU A 2 -21.46 -6.99 -6.17
N TYR A 3 -20.82 -7.04 -7.32
CA TYR A 3 -19.49 -7.62 -7.50
C TYR A 3 -18.45 -6.54 -7.75
N ILE A 4 -17.39 -6.53 -6.97
CA ILE A 4 -16.18 -5.76 -7.23
C ILE A 4 -15.24 -6.68 -7.98
N VAL A 5 -14.96 -6.35 -9.24
CA VAL A 5 -14.30 -7.27 -10.17
C VAL A 5 -12.95 -6.69 -10.61
N PRO A 6 -11.83 -7.30 -10.18
CA PRO A 6 -10.50 -6.89 -10.65
C PRO A 6 -10.33 -7.09 -12.16
N THR A 7 -9.69 -6.12 -12.80
CA THR A 7 -9.30 -6.14 -14.21
C THR A 7 -7.78 -6.27 -14.34
N PRO A 8 -7.27 -6.75 -15.49
CA PRO A 8 -5.83 -6.88 -15.71
C PRO A 8 -5.07 -5.56 -15.58
N VAL A 9 -3.87 -5.61 -15.00
CA VAL A 9 -3.01 -4.41 -14.82
C VAL A 9 -2.07 -4.15 -16.00
N GLY A 10 -1.96 -5.12 -16.95
CA GLY A 10 -1.05 -4.95 -18.10
C GLY A 10 -1.26 -6.00 -19.18
N ASN A 11 -1.61 -7.22 -18.82
CA ASN A 11 -1.83 -8.32 -19.73
C ASN A 11 -3.28 -8.81 -19.60
N LEU A 12 -4.04 -8.76 -20.67
CA LEU A 12 -5.45 -9.20 -20.67
C LEU A 12 -5.64 -10.62 -20.12
N LYS A 13 -4.63 -11.49 -20.24
CA LYS A 13 -4.67 -12.88 -19.74
C LYS A 13 -4.61 -13.01 -18.22
N ASP A 14 -4.29 -11.95 -17.50
CA ASP A 14 -4.23 -11.96 -16.02
C ASP A 14 -5.62 -11.83 -15.37
N VAL A 15 -6.67 -11.87 -16.15
CA VAL A 15 -8.05 -11.96 -15.65
C VAL A 15 -8.36 -13.36 -15.15
N THR A 16 -9.15 -13.47 -14.09
CA THR A 16 -9.64 -14.76 -13.63
C THR A 16 -10.83 -15.23 -14.45
N TYR A 17 -10.98 -16.56 -14.65
CA TYR A 17 -12.17 -17.14 -15.30
C TYR A 17 -13.46 -16.68 -14.64
N ARG A 18 -13.49 -16.64 -13.30
CA ARG A 18 -14.64 -16.20 -12.53
C ARG A 18 -14.99 -14.72 -12.78
N ALA A 19 -14.01 -13.86 -12.98
CA ALA A 19 -14.26 -12.46 -13.34
C ALA A 19 -15.01 -12.36 -14.68
N ILE A 20 -14.58 -13.14 -15.69
CA ILE A 20 -15.24 -13.18 -17.00
C ILE A 20 -16.69 -13.69 -16.87
N GLU A 21 -16.92 -14.76 -16.12
CA GLU A 21 -18.25 -15.33 -15.90
C GLU A 21 -19.20 -14.33 -15.21
N VAL A 22 -18.72 -13.68 -14.15
CA VAL A 22 -19.50 -12.68 -13.42
C VAL A 22 -19.83 -11.48 -14.29
N LEU A 23 -18.86 -10.96 -15.06
CA LEU A 23 -19.09 -9.82 -15.95
C LEU A 23 -20.10 -10.15 -17.06
N LYS A 24 -20.06 -11.38 -17.61
CA LYS A 24 -21.05 -11.84 -18.62
C LYS A 24 -22.45 -12.02 -18.07
N SER A 25 -22.59 -12.38 -16.80
CA SER A 25 -23.87 -12.63 -16.14
C SER A 25 -24.45 -11.41 -15.43
N SER A 26 -23.74 -10.30 -15.38
CA SER A 26 -24.21 -9.06 -14.75
C SER A 26 -25.28 -8.36 -15.58
N ASP A 27 -26.23 -7.70 -14.94
CA ASP A 27 -27.20 -6.83 -15.60
C ASP A 27 -26.53 -5.56 -16.10
N TYR A 28 -25.59 -4.99 -15.30
CA TYR A 28 -24.83 -3.78 -15.64
C TYR A 28 -23.41 -3.88 -15.14
N ILE A 29 -22.48 -3.27 -15.91
CA ILE A 29 -21.09 -3.06 -15.52
C ILE A 29 -20.85 -1.57 -15.35
N TYR A 30 -20.49 -1.15 -14.15
CA TYR A 30 -20.03 0.20 -13.84
C TYR A 30 -18.51 0.25 -13.96
N CYS A 31 -17.99 1.21 -14.74
CA CYS A 31 -16.57 1.34 -15.03
C CYS A 31 -16.11 2.79 -15.02
N GLU A 32 -14.83 3.02 -14.72
CA GLU A 32 -14.24 4.35 -14.60
C GLU A 32 -14.22 5.09 -15.95
N ASP A 33 -13.58 4.48 -16.96
CA ASP A 33 -13.67 4.96 -18.36
C ASP A 33 -14.27 3.84 -19.25
N THR A 34 -15.44 4.11 -19.80
CA THR A 34 -16.15 3.16 -20.68
C THR A 34 -15.39 2.85 -21.98
N ARG A 35 -14.48 3.71 -22.42
CA ARG A 35 -13.64 3.50 -23.60
C ARG A 35 -12.46 2.57 -23.30
N THR A 36 -11.77 2.81 -22.18
CA THR A 36 -10.68 1.96 -21.71
C THR A 36 -11.19 0.55 -21.42
N SER A 37 -12.26 0.43 -20.64
CA SER A 37 -12.89 -0.83 -20.30
C SER A 37 -13.41 -1.59 -21.53
N ALA A 38 -13.78 -0.88 -22.61
CA ALA A 38 -14.25 -1.51 -23.86
C ALA A 38 -13.23 -2.46 -24.47
N VAL A 39 -11.94 -2.14 -24.39
CA VAL A 39 -10.86 -2.98 -24.95
C VAL A 39 -10.86 -4.36 -24.28
N PHE A 40 -10.87 -4.37 -22.95
CA PHE A 40 -10.91 -5.60 -22.14
C PHE A 40 -12.22 -6.39 -22.35
N LEU A 41 -13.37 -5.71 -22.25
CA LEU A 41 -14.68 -6.37 -22.35
C LEU A 41 -14.92 -6.95 -23.73
N ASN A 42 -14.53 -6.26 -24.81
CA ASN A 42 -14.65 -6.75 -26.16
C ASN A 42 -13.73 -7.93 -26.43
N PHE A 43 -12.51 -7.94 -25.89
CA PHE A 43 -11.58 -9.05 -26.05
C PHE A 43 -12.15 -10.38 -25.52
N TYR A 44 -12.96 -10.33 -24.44
CA TYR A 44 -13.61 -11.50 -23.86
C TYR A 44 -15.06 -11.71 -24.30
N ASP A 45 -15.51 -10.97 -25.32
CA ASP A 45 -16.90 -11.02 -25.81
C ASP A 45 -17.93 -10.80 -24.68
N ILE A 46 -17.68 -9.80 -23.82
CA ILE A 46 -18.59 -9.37 -22.77
C ILE A 46 -19.43 -8.22 -23.30
N LYS A 47 -20.74 -8.46 -23.50
CA LYS A 47 -21.69 -7.53 -24.12
C LYS A 47 -22.58 -6.80 -23.11
N THR A 48 -22.36 -7.04 -21.83
CA THR A 48 -23.12 -6.41 -20.74
C THR A 48 -23.09 -4.87 -20.86
N GLU A 49 -24.23 -4.24 -20.62
CA GLU A 49 -24.36 -2.77 -20.68
C GLU A 49 -23.40 -2.08 -19.71
N ARG A 50 -22.64 -1.11 -20.22
CA ARG A 50 -21.64 -0.35 -19.45
C ARG A 50 -22.19 0.99 -19.02
N ARG A 51 -21.94 1.37 -17.79
CA ARG A 51 -22.29 2.66 -17.20
C ARG A 51 -21.06 3.30 -16.55
N SER A 52 -20.98 4.64 -16.61
CA SER A 52 -19.86 5.37 -16.03
C SER A 52 -19.95 5.46 -14.51
N PHE A 53 -18.83 5.15 -13.83
CA PHE A 53 -18.67 5.26 -12.38
C PHE A 53 -17.22 5.66 -12.06
N HIS A 54 -16.98 6.94 -11.84
CA HIS A 54 -15.66 7.52 -11.60
C HIS A 54 -15.68 8.47 -10.41
N LYS A 55 -14.53 8.87 -9.93
CA LYS A 55 -14.35 9.71 -8.73
C LYS A 55 -15.27 10.95 -8.69
N PHE A 56 -15.57 11.56 -9.85
CA PHE A 56 -16.39 12.77 -9.90
C PHE A 56 -17.90 12.51 -9.88
N ASN A 57 -18.35 11.28 -10.18
CA ASN A 57 -19.76 10.93 -10.15
C ASN A 57 -20.10 9.83 -9.13
N GLU A 58 -19.12 9.29 -8.43
CA GLU A 58 -19.29 8.21 -7.45
C GLU A 58 -20.45 8.51 -6.51
N ARG A 59 -20.42 9.67 -5.83
CA ARG A 59 -21.45 10.02 -4.85
C ARG A 59 -22.87 10.06 -5.44
N SER A 60 -23.04 10.54 -6.67
CA SER A 60 -24.33 10.61 -7.33
C SER A 60 -24.83 9.26 -7.87
N LYS A 61 -23.94 8.27 -8.00
CA LYS A 61 -24.25 6.95 -8.54
C LYS A 61 -24.46 5.88 -7.46
N VAL A 62 -24.04 6.14 -6.24
CA VAL A 62 -24.14 5.19 -5.13
C VAL A 62 -25.58 4.77 -4.91
N ASP A 63 -26.53 5.72 -4.77
CA ASP A 63 -27.93 5.43 -4.53
C ASP A 63 -28.55 4.60 -5.67
N GLU A 64 -28.28 4.97 -6.93
CA GLU A 64 -28.73 4.23 -8.13
C GLU A 64 -28.26 2.75 -8.07
N ILE A 65 -26.98 2.53 -7.75
CA ILE A 65 -26.42 1.19 -7.72
C ILE A 65 -27.04 0.37 -6.57
N ILE A 66 -27.21 0.97 -5.40
CA ILE A 66 -27.80 0.31 -4.22
C ILE A 66 -29.24 -0.08 -4.51
N GLU A 67 -30.06 0.82 -5.09
CA GLU A 67 -31.42 0.52 -5.48
C GLU A 67 -31.51 -0.65 -6.48
N LEU A 68 -30.64 -0.65 -7.49
CA LEU A 68 -30.56 -1.75 -8.46
C LEU A 68 -30.23 -3.08 -7.79
N VAL A 69 -29.26 -3.09 -6.87
CA VAL A 69 -28.88 -4.30 -6.13
C VAL A 69 -30.03 -4.79 -5.25
N TYR A 70 -30.72 -3.90 -4.56
CA TYR A 70 -31.85 -4.26 -3.68
C TYR A 70 -33.10 -4.69 -4.48
N SER A 71 -33.25 -4.24 -5.72
CA SER A 71 -34.29 -4.75 -6.63
C SER A 71 -33.95 -6.12 -7.24
N GLY A 72 -32.85 -6.74 -6.81
CA GLY A 72 -32.45 -8.09 -7.24
C GLY A 72 -31.49 -8.12 -8.44
N LYS A 73 -31.04 -6.97 -8.95
CA LYS A 73 -30.08 -6.91 -10.05
C LYS A 73 -28.67 -7.33 -9.64
N THR A 74 -27.94 -7.88 -10.57
CA THR A 74 -26.51 -8.19 -10.45
C THR A 74 -25.70 -7.07 -11.10
N ILE A 75 -24.92 -6.37 -10.30
CA ILE A 75 -24.10 -5.24 -10.71
C ILE A 75 -22.62 -5.61 -10.53
N SER A 76 -21.81 -5.34 -11.54
CA SER A 76 -20.36 -5.41 -11.44
C SER A 76 -19.73 -4.02 -11.49
N VAL A 77 -18.75 -3.77 -10.64
CA VAL A 77 -17.90 -2.57 -10.70
C VAL A 77 -16.48 -3.00 -11.08
N ILE A 78 -15.91 -2.32 -12.08
CA ILE A 78 -14.54 -2.49 -12.53
C ILE A 78 -13.81 -1.15 -12.54
N SER A 79 -12.49 -1.16 -12.34
CA SER A 79 -11.60 -0.03 -12.58
C SER A 79 -10.89 -0.16 -13.93
N ASP A 80 -10.15 0.85 -14.35
CA ASP A 80 -9.39 0.81 -15.59
C ASP A 80 -8.27 -0.25 -15.53
N ALA A 81 -7.68 -0.47 -14.33
CA ALA A 81 -6.68 -1.51 -14.10
C ALA A 81 -6.67 -1.96 -12.62
N GLY A 82 -6.58 -3.26 -12.38
CA GLY A 82 -6.47 -3.80 -11.03
C GLY A 82 -7.79 -3.94 -10.28
N THR A 83 -7.73 -3.87 -8.97
CA THR A 83 -8.87 -4.09 -8.06
C THR A 83 -9.53 -2.76 -7.73
N PRO A 84 -10.83 -2.56 -8.07
CA PRO A 84 -11.56 -1.34 -7.73
C PRO A 84 -11.51 -1.03 -6.23
N GLY A 85 -11.40 0.25 -5.87
CA GLY A 85 -11.26 0.71 -4.48
C GLY A 85 -9.81 0.75 -3.97
N ILE A 86 -8.84 0.27 -4.74
CA ILE A 86 -7.41 0.41 -4.45
C ILE A 86 -6.84 1.56 -5.29
N SER A 87 -6.88 2.76 -4.76
CA SER A 87 -6.58 4.04 -5.42
C SER A 87 -7.63 4.49 -6.46
N ASP A 88 -8.73 3.77 -6.57
CA ASP A 88 -9.83 3.96 -7.51
C ASP A 88 -11.15 4.24 -6.78
N PRO A 89 -12.22 4.71 -7.47
CA PRO A 89 -13.56 4.80 -6.91
C PRO A 89 -14.05 3.42 -6.45
N CYS A 90 -14.81 3.36 -5.41
CA CYS A 90 -15.63 2.25 -4.92
C CYS A 90 -15.80 2.28 -3.39
N GLY A 91 -14.94 3.02 -2.69
CA GLY A 91 -14.93 3.05 -1.22
C GLY A 91 -16.25 3.51 -0.62
N ILE A 92 -16.85 4.56 -1.16
CA ILE A 92 -18.14 5.09 -0.69
C ILE A 92 -19.24 4.04 -0.94
N LEU A 93 -19.32 3.48 -2.14
CA LEU A 93 -20.33 2.48 -2.50
C LEU A 93 -20.28 1.27 -1.55
N VAL A 94 -19.08 0.73 -1.30
CA VAL A 94 -18.92 -0.45 -0.44
C VAL A 94 -19.23 -0.13 1.03
N SER A 95 -18.99 1.11 1.48
CA SER A 95 -19.29 1.51 2.86
C SER A 95 -20.78 1.75 3.13
N GLU A 96 -21.57 2.08 2.11
CA GLU A 96 -22.99 2.42 2.26
C GLU A 96 -23.94 1.25 1.97
N ILE A 97 -23.49 0.22 1.26
CA ILE A 97 -24.31 -0.96 0.96
C ILE A 97 -24.15 -2.04 2.05
N ASP A 98 -25.23 -2.78 2.33
CA ASP A 98 -25.17 -3.93 3.27
C ASP A 98 -24.16 -4.99 2.75
N ALA A 99 -23.20 -5.35 3.60
CA ALA A 99 -22.11 -6.27 3.28
C ALA A 99 -22.56 -7.63 2.73
N LYS A 100 -23.77 -8.09 3.08
CA LYS A 100 -24.33 -9.34 2.53
C LYS A 100 -24.53 -9.31 1.02
N PHE A 101 -24.68 -8.11 0.44
CA PHE A 101 -24.86 -7.93 -1.01
C PHE A 101 -23.55 -7.70 -1.77
N VAL A 102 -22.38 -7.58 -1.08
CA VAL A 102 -21.09 -7.31 -1.69
C VAL A 102 -20.27 -8.59 -1.83
N ARG A 103 -19.62 -8.74 -2.97
CA ARG A 103 -18.62 -9.79 -3.24
C ARG A 103 -17.45 -9.19 -4.02
N THR A 104 -16.30 -9.08 -3.38
CA THR A 104 -15.05 -8.73 -4.08
C THR A 104 -14.38 -10.01 -4.56
N LEU A 105 -14.08 -10.08 -5.85
CA LEU A 105 -13.37 -11.23 -6.42
C LEU A 105 -11.86 -11.07 -6.17
N PRO A 106 -11.14 -12.16 -5.84
CA PRO A 106 -9.67 -12.15 -5.90
C PRO A 106 -9.21 -11.87 -7.33
N GLY A 107 -8.16 -11.08 -7.48
CA GLY A 107 -7.64 -10.79 -8.81
C GLY A 107 -6.42 -9.86 -8.82
N ALA A 108 -6.15 -9.29 -9.97
CA ALA A 108 -4.95 -8.50 -10.21
C ALA A 108 -4.87 -7.23 -9.34
N THR A 109 -3.66 -6.96 -8.87
CA THR A 109 -3.24 -5.68 -8.28
C THR A 109 -1.80 -5.41 -8.69
N ALA A 110 -1.43 -4.17 -8.96
CA ALA A 110 -0.06 -3.88 -9.38
C ALA A 110 0.95 -3.96 -8.22
N PHE A 111 0.57 -3.57 -7.01
CA PHE A 111 1.50 -3.50 -5.89
C PHE A 111 1.98 -4.88 -5.40
N VAL A 112 1.18 -5.94 -5.52
CA VAL A 112 1.56 -7.29 -5.05
C VAL A 112 2.73 -7.86 -5.85
N PRO A 113 2.67 -7.97 -7.19
CA PRO A 113 3.83 -8.43 -7.96
C PRO A 113 5.02 -7.45 -7.86
N ALA A 114 4.77 -6.13 -7.75
CA ALA A 114 5.84 -5.17 -7.50
C ALA A 114 6.57 -5.46 -6.20
N LEU A 115 5.85 -5.74 -5.11
CA LEU A 115 6.44 -6.07 -3.80
C LEU A 115 7.32 -7.32 -3.90
N VAL A 116 6.83 -8.38 -4.54
CA VAL A 116 7.60 -9.61 -4.74
C VAL A 116 8.85 -9.34 -5.59
N ASN A 117 8.72 -8.58 -6.69
CA ASN A 117 9.82 -8.26 -7.59
C ASN A 117 10.85 -7.31 -6.96
N SER A 118 10.46 -6.52 -5.95
CA SER A 118 11.35 -5.56 -5.28
C SER A 118 12.52 -6.23 -4.56
N GLY A 119 12.31 -7.44 -4.03
CA GLY A 119 13.27 -8.13 -3.17
C GLY A 119 13.39 -7.55 -1.77
N LEU A 120 12.52 -6.61 -1.39
CA LEU A 120 12.38 -6.10 -0.03
C LEU A 120 11.55 -7.09 0.82
N SER A 121 11.51 -6.89 2.15
CA SER A 121 10.69 -7.74 3.03
C SER A 121 9.21 -7.67 2.64
N THR A 122 8.59 -8.85 2.62
CA THR A 122 7.16 -9.03 2.34
C THR A 122 6.36 -9.38 3.59
N ASP A 123 7.03 -9.51 4.76
CA ASP A 123 6.39 -9.92 6.01
C ASP A 123 5.37 -8.89 6.47
N GLU A 124 5.81 -7.62 6.49
CA GLU A 124 4.94 -6.50 6.79
C GLU A 124 5.14 -5.39 5.76
N PHE A 125 4.06 -4.84 5.23
CA PHE A 125 4.10 -3.74 4.28
C PHE A 125 2.94 -2.78 4.47
N THR A 126 3.14 -1.54 4.06
CA THR A 126 2.11 -0.51 4.08
C THR A 126 1.93 0.06 2.68
N PHE A 127 0.72 -0.09 2.15
CA PHE A 127 0.34 0.53 0.88
C PHE A 127 -0.12 1.97 1.13
N ILE A 128 0.61 2.92 0.58
CA ILE A 128 0.36 4.36 0.73
C ILE A 128 -0.48 4.90 -0.43
N GLY A 129 -0.37 4.28 -1.62
CA GLY A 129 -0.97 4.80 -2.86
C GLY A 129 -0.21 6.00 -3.40
N PHE A 130 -0.91 6.96 -4.03
CA PHE A 130 -0.28 8.14 -4.62
C PHE A 130 0.04 9.20 -3.57
N LEU A 131 1.24 9.75 -3.65
CA LEU A 131 1.65 10.89 -2.84
C LEU A 131 0.98 12.20 -3.31
N PRO A 132 0.81 13.18 -2.40
CA PRO A 132 0.29 14.50 -2.78
C PRO A 132 1.09 15.13 -3.93
N PRO A 133 0.41 15.79 -4.89
CA PRO A 133 1.10 16.38 -6.05
C PRO A 133 1.96 17.61 -5.66
N LYS A 134 1.57 18.36 -4.63
CA LYS A 134 2.32 19.52 -4.18
C LYS A 134 3.51 19.10 -3.33
N LYS A 135 4.70 19.61 -3.65
CA LYS A 135 5.97 19.27 -2.98
C LYS A 135 5.90 19.35 -1.46
N ASN A 136 5.40 20.46 -0.91
CA ASN A 136 5.35 20.64 0.55
C ASN A 136 4.45 19.61 1.25
N GLU A 137 3.32 19.25 0.63
CA GLU A 137 2.41 18.24 1.15
C GLU A 137 3.03 16.84 1.02
N ARG A 138 3.72 16.58 -0.09
CA ARG A 138 4.45 15.34 -0.36
C ARG A 138 5.56 15.14 0.66
N MET A 139 6.40 16.16 0.90
CA MET A 139 7.46 16.11 1.91
C MET A 139 6.92 15.81 3.31
N LYS A 140 5.88 16.53 3.75
CA LYS A 140 5.24 16.26 5.04
C LYS A 140 4.73 14.82 5.16
N LYS A 141 4.14 14.29 4.07
CA LYS A 141 3.68 12.90 4.05
C LYS A 141 4.86 11.93 4.16
N LEU A 142 5.93 12.14 3.40
CA LEU A 142 7.14 11.32 3.46
C LEU A 142 7.79 11.35 4.84
N GLU A 143 7.93 12.52 5.45
CA GLU A 143 8.46 12.69 6.81
C GLU A 143 7.63 11.92 7.86
N SER A 144 6.30 11.87 7.70
CA SER A 144 5.43 11.10 8.60
C SER A 144 5.60 9.58 8.47
N LEU A 145 6.29 9.10 7.45
CA LEU A 145 6.52 7.68 7.18
C LEU A 145 7.94 7.24 7.55
N VAL A 146 8.81 8.16 7.96
CA VAL A 146 10.24 7.89 8.18
C VAL A 146 10.50 6.85 9.28
N ASP A 147 9.64 6.76 10.28
CA ASP A 147 9.80 5.83 11.40
C ASP A 147 9.06 4.49 11.20
N MET A 148 8.41 4.30 10.06
CA MET A 148 7.73 3.04 9.76
C MET A 148 8.76 1.95 9.42
N THR A 149 8.62 0.79 10.06
CA THR A 149 9.53 -0.36 9.92
C THR A 149 9.12 -1.32 8.80
N GLN A 150 7.87 -1.21 8.34
CA GLN A 150 7.33 -2.03 7.24
C GLN A 150 7.81 -1.52 5.88
N THR A 151 7.84 -2.39 4.88
CA THR A 151 8.05 -1.98 3.48
C THR A 151 6.93 -1.03 3.03
N LEU A 152 7.30 0.13 2.52
CA LEU A 152 6.37 1.17 2.05
C LEU A 152 6.16 1.03 0.54
N ILE A 153 4.91 1.11 0.09
CA ILE A 153 4.54 0.93 -1.31
C ILE A 153 3.77 2.14 -1.82
N PHE A 154 4.26 2.73 -2.91
CA PHE A 154 3.70 3.93 -3.52
C PHE A 154 3.36 3.67 -4.98
N TYR A 155 2.23 4.21 -5.44
CA TYR A 155 1.97 4.40 -6.87
C TYR A 155 2.50 5.77 -7.29
N GLU A 156 3.09 5.84 -8.48
CA GLU A 156 3.52 7.12 -9.00
C GLU A 156 3.38 7.21 -10.52
N SER A 157 3.11 8.41 -11.00
CA SER A 157 3.05 8.67 -12.44
C SER A 157 4.45 8.92 -13.01
N PRO A 158 4.71 8.56 -14.28
CA PRO A 158 6.02 8.75 -14.90
C PRO A 158 6.47 10.22 -14.94
N HIS A 159 5.51 11.15 -15.01
CA HIS A 159 5.81 12.58 -15.08
C HIS A 159 6.30 13.18 -13.76
N ARG A 160 6.07 12.49 -12.64
CA ARG A 160 6.43 12.95 -11.30
C ARG A 160 7.49 12.09 -10.63
N ALA A 161 7.73 10.89 -11.18
CA ALA A 161 8.53 9.87 -10.53
C ALA A 161 9.96 10.35 -10.21
N GLU A 162 10.62 11.09 -11.12
CA GLU A 162 11.96 11.64 -10.88
C GLU A 162 11.97 12.61 -9.69
N GLU A 163 11.05 13.58 -9.68
CA GLU A 163 10.92 14.54 -8.58
C GLU A 163 10.58 13.85 -7.26
N THR A 164 9.69 12.86 -7.31
CA THR A 164 9.29 12.08 -6.14
C THR A 164 10.48 11.27 -5.58
N LEU A 165 11.31 10.66 -6.43
CA LEU A 165 12.51 9.95 -5.98
C LEU A 165 13.53 10.88 -5.31
N LEU A 166 13.73 12.10 -5.80
CA LEU A 166 14.58 13.11 -5.16
C LEU A 166 14.06 13.54 -3.78
N ASP A 167 12.75 13.72 -3.66
CA ASP A 167 12.13 14.02 -2.36
C ASP A 167 12.25 12.83 -1.40
N MET A 168 12.05 11.59 -1.87
CA MET A 168 12.25 10.37 -1.10
C MET A 168 13.71 10.20 -0.67
N GLN A 169 14.68 10.50 -1.53
CA GLN A 169 16.11 10.49 -1.19
C GLN A 169 16.43 11.41 -0.01
N THR A 170 15.82 12.58 0.02
CA THR A 170 16.01 13.55 1.12
C THR A 170 15.54 12.98 2.46
N VAL A 171 14.44 12.22 2.47
CA VAL A 171 13.81 11.68 3.68
C VAL A 171 14.39 10.33 4.08
N PHE A 172 14.48 9.39 3.13
CA PHE A 172 14.85 7.99 3.40
C PHE A 172 16.35 7.71 3.31
N LYS A 173 17.15 8.65 2.77
CA LYS A 173 18.63 8.71 2.80
C LYS A 173 19.34 7.47 2.28
N THR A 174 19.45 6.42 3.10
CA THR A 174 20.25 5.22 2.84
C THR A 174 19.43 3.94 2.75
N ARG A 175 18.09 4.05 2.72
CA ARG A 175 17.24 2.87 2.60
C ARG A 175 17.32 2.25 1.22
N ASN A 176 17.19 0.94 1.16
CA ASN A 176 17.02 0.23 -0.10
C ASN A 176 15.64 0.52 -0.67
N ALA A 177 15.56 0.52 -1.99
CA ALA A 177 14.34 0.79 -2.72
C ALA A 177 14.29 0.01 -4.03
N ALA A 178 13.10 -0.06 -4.59
CA ALA A 178 12.90 -0.56 -5.95
C ALA A 178 11.88 0.31 -6.68
N LEU A 179 12.10 0.49 -7.97
CA LEU A 179 11.12 1.02 -8.90
C LEU A 179 10.73 -0.11 -9.85
N VAL A 180 9.45 -0.45 -9.86
CA VAL A 180 8.87 -1.46 -10.75
C VAL A 180 7.91 -0.76 -11.68
N ARG A 181 8.08 -0.94 -13.00
CA ARG A 181 7.22 -0.30 -13.99
C ARG A 181 6.64 -1.28 -14.99
N GLU A 182 5.52 -0.90 -15.61
CA GLU A 182 4.89 -1.62 -16.71
C GLU A 182 4.64 -3.12 -16.39
N ILE A 183 4.19 -3.39 -15.16
CA ILE A 183 3.94 -4.75 -14.65
C ILE A 183 3.03 -5.52 -15.60
N SER A 184 3.43 -6.76 -15.92
CA SER A 184 2.74 -7.67 -16.84
C SER A 184 2.66 -7.21 -18.30
N LYS A 185 3.41 -6.13 -18.66
CA LYS A 185 3.53 -5.63 -20.04
C LYS A 185 4.88 -6.00 -20.66
N ILE A 186 5.04 -5.74 -21.95
CA ILE A 186 6.27 -6.07 -22.71
C ILE A 186 7.52 -5.37 -22.14
N TYR A 187 7.34 -4.18 -21.58
CA TYR A 187 8.42 -3.35 -21.03
C TYR A 187 8.45 -3.38 -19.50
N GLU A 188 8.01 -4.48 -18.89
CA GLU A 188 8.15 -4.68 -17.45
C GLU A 188 9.62 -4.60 -17.04
N GLU A 189 9.91 -3.78 -16.04
CA GLU A 189 11.25 -3.57 -15.55
C GLU A 189 11.25 -3.35 -14.04
N THR A 190 12.26 -3.90 -13.38
CA THR A 190 12.52 -3.68 -11.95
C THR A 190 13.94 -3.17 -11.76
N VAL A 191 14.07 -1.96 -11.23
CA VAL A 191 15.36 -1.36 -10.86
C VAL A 191 15.43 -1.30 -9.34
N ARG A 192 16.38 -2.02 -8.75
CA ARG A 192 16.68 -2.00 -7.31
C ARG A 192 17.85 -1.07 -7.05
N PHE A 193 17.77 -0.25 -6.02
CA PHE A 193 18.81 0.73 -5.69
C PHE A 193 18.79 1.07 -4.20
N ASN A 194 19.77 1.85 -3.77
CA ASN A 194 19.79 2.50 -2.47
C ASN A 194 19.61 4.01 -2.66
N PHE A 195 18.88 4.68 -1.79
CA PHE A 195 18.66 6.13 -1.91
C PHE A 195 19.95 6.95 -1.76
N SER A 196 21.05 6.38 -1.24
CA SER A 196 22.35 7.06 -1.27
C SER A 196 22.85 7.30 -2.69
N GLU A 197 22.46 6.43 -3.66
CA GLU A 197 22.87 6.51 -5.07
C GLU A 197 21.75 5.97 -5.97
N ILE A 198 20.89 6.87 -6.47
CA ILE A 198 19.81 6.53 -7.39
C ILE A 198 20.37 6.45 -8.82
N PRO A 199 20.23 5.31 -9.51
CA PRO A 199 20.76 5.15 -10.88
C PRO A 199 19.79 5.75 -11.91
N PHE A 200 19.66 7.08 -11.96
CA PHE A 200 18.74 7.78 -12.86
C PHE A 200 18.98 7.45 -14.34
N ASP A 201 20.20 7.14 -14.73
CA ASP A 201 20.58 6.71 -16.08
C ASP A 201 20.02 5.34 -16.47
N LYS A 202 19.65 4.52 -15.49
CA LYS A 202 19.07 3.17 -15.69
C LYS A 202 17.54 3.14 -15.53
N ILE A 203 16.94 4.21 -15.06
CA ILE A 203 15.50 4.28 -14.85
C ILE A 203 14.82 4.88 -16.08
N THR A 204 13.86 4.14 -16.63
CA THR A 204 13.00 4.66 -17.70
C THR A 204 11.72 5.23 -17.11
N PHE A 205 11.56 6.55 -17.11
CA PHE A 205 10.39 7.25 -16.61
C PHE A 205 9.22 7.25 -17.63
N LYS A 206 8.67 6.05 -17.90
CA LYS A 206 7.53 5.84 -18.81
C LYS A 206 6.63 4.73 -18.28
N GLY A 207 5.33 4.89 -18.51
CA GLY A 207 4.32 3.91 -18.11
C GLY A 207 3.95 3.99 -16.63
N GLU A 208 3.20 3.02 -16.14
CA GLU A 208 2.76 2.94 -14.75
C GLU A 208 3.89 2.45 -13.84
N MET A 209 4.02 3.07 -12.68
CA MET A 209 5.14 2.84 -11.77
C MET A 209 4.68 2.55 -10.35
N VAL A 210 5.39 1.61 -9.72
CA VAL A 210 5.31 1.33 -8.29
C VAL A 210 6.69 1.57 -7.69
N ILE A 211 6.78 2.42 -6.67
CA ILE A 211 7.99 2.65 -5.90
C ILE A 211 7.85 1.93 -4.57
N LEU A 212 8.88 1.16 -4.21
CA LEU A 212 8.91 0.44 -2.95
C LEU A 212 10.14 0.88 -2.16
N VAL A 213 9.95 1.09 -0.87
CA VAL A 213 11.00 1.58 0.04
C VAL A 213 11.09 0.65 1.22
N GLU A 214 12.29 0.21 1.54
CA GLU A 214 12.58 -0.57 2.74
C GLU A 214 12.11 0.16 4.00
N GLY A 215 11.58 -0.57 4.98
CA GLY A 215 11.22 -0.03 6.28
C GLY A 215 12.42 0.58 7.03
N GLY A 216 12.15 1.43 8.00
CA GLY A 216 13.17 1.93 8.91
C GLY A 216 13.67 0.84 9.86
N GLU A 217 14.82 1.06 10.43
CA GLU A 217 15.28 0.24 11.55
C GLU A 217 14.35 0.44 12.75
N GLU A 218 14.06 -0.65 13.46
CA GLU A 218 13.40 -0.53 14.76
C GLU A 218 14.28 0.31 15.67
N LYS A 219 13.75 1.43 16.13
CA LYS A 219 14.44 2.22 17.16
C LYS A 219 14.43 1.41 18.43
N ALA A 220 15.61 0.95 18.87
CA ALA A 220 15.73 0.36 20.20
C ALA A 220 15.13 1.34 21.21
N VAL A 221 14.20 0.86 22.00
CA VAL A 221 13.59 1.69 23.04
C VAL A 221 14.67 2.11 24.03
N ASP A 222 14.88 3.42 24.19
CA ASP A 222 15.83 3.92 25.18
C ASP A 222 15.26 3.72 26.60
N ILE A 223 15.65 2.62 27.22
CA ILE A 223 15.24 2.25 28.58
C ILE A 223 16.02 3.03 29.66
N TRP A 224 17.13 3.69 29.30
CA TRP A 224 18.05 4.28 30.26
C TRP A 224 17.47 5.44 31.08
N PRO A 225 16.61 6.33 30.54
CA PRO A 225 15.92 7.34 31.36
C PRO A 225 15.11 6.69 32.49
N ARG A 226 14.39 5.61 32.18
CA ARG A 226 13.57 4.89 33.16
C ARG A 226 14.44 4.14 34.19
N VAL A 227 15.54 3.55 33.74
CA VAL A 227 16.53 2.91 34.64
C VAL A 227 17.09 3.93 35.63
N ARG A 228 17.44 5.15 35.21
CA ARG A 228 17.92 6.22 36.10
C ARG A 228 16.88 6.64 37.12
N GLU A 229 15.65 6.86 36.70
CA GLU A 229 14.53 7.20 37.59
C GLU A 229 14.33 6.15 38.69
N LEU A 230 14.39 4.85 38.33
CA LEU A 230 14.26 3.77 39.30
C LEU A 230 15.49 3.67 40.24
N MET A 231 16.68 4.03 39.76
CA MET A 231 17.87 4.16 40.62
C MET A 231 17.72 5.29 41.64
N GLU A 232 17.27 6.46 41.24
CA GLU A 232 17.03 7.61 42.10
C GLU A 232 15.97 7.31 43.15
N SER A 233 15.02 6.42 42.88
CA SER A 233 14.05 5.94 43.85
C SER A 233 14.61 4.95 44.86
N GLY A 234 15.90 4.61 44.80
CA GLY A 234 16.58 3.71 45.70
C GLY A 234 16.35 2.22 45.44
N MET A 235 15.88 1.83 44.27
CA MET A 235 15.61 0.44 43.94
C MET A 235 16.90 -0.35 43.68
N SER A 236 16.91 -1.63 44.10
CA SER A 236 18.03 -2.52 43.83
C SER A 236 18.10 -2.87 42.30
N ALA A 237 19.32 -3.17 41.80
CA ALA A 237 19.52 -3.58 40.42
C ALA A 237 18.61 -4.74 39.96
N LYS A 238 18.37 -5.70 40.92
CA LYS A 238 17.46 -6.82 40.65
C LYS A 238 16.00 -6.39 40.48
N SER A 239 15.55 -5.43 41.29
CA SER A 239 14.19 -4.89 41.25
C SER A 239 14.01 -4.05 39.97
N ILE A 240 15.00 -3.22 39.62
CA ILE A 240 15.04 -2.42 38.40
C ILE A 240 14.92 -3.32 37.16
N LEU A 241 15.75 -4.37 37.09
CA LEU A 241 15.70 -5.32 35.97
C LEU A 241 14.33 -5.98 35.84
N LYS A 242 13.71 -6.36 36.95
CA LYS A 242 12.37 -6.98 36.94
C LYS A 242 11.34 -5.99 36.40
N GLN A 243 11.35 -4.77 36.89
CA GLN A 243 10.39 -3.75 36.50
C GLN A 243 10.56 -3.35 35.03
N ILE A 244 11.78 -3.12 34.57
CA ILE A 244 12.08 -2.81 33.17
C ILE A 244 11.60 -3.96 32.24
N LYS A 245 11.81 -5.23 32.60
CA LYS A 245 11.28 -6.35 31.83
C LYS A 245 9.75 -6.48 31.84
N GLU A 246 9.10 -6.00 32.89
CA GLU A 246 7.63 -5.95 32.96
C GLU A 246 7.06 -4.78 32.15
N GLU A 247 7.71 -3.61 32.19
CA GLU A 247 7.29 -2.41 31.45
C GLU A 247 7.57 -2.53 29.93
N TYR A 248 8.70 -3.14 29.55
CA TYR A 248 9.18 -3.26 28.16
C TYR A 248 9.20 -4.74 27.71
N LYS A 249 8.07 -5.43 27.82
CA LYS A 249 7.96 -6.89 27.58
C LYS A 249 8.36 -7.35 26.17
N ASN A 250 8.26 -6.48 25.18
CA ASN A 250 8.52 -6.79 23.78
C ASN A 250 9.95 -6.42 23.34
N GLU A 251 10.78 -5.90 24.25
CA GLU A 251 12.14 -5.46 23.96
C GLU A 251 13.17 -6.49 24.39
N GLU A 252 14.22 -6.66 23.59
CA GLU A 252 15.35 -7.52 23.94
C GLU A 252 16.26 -6.84 24.96
N ILE A 253 15.96 -7.01 26.27
CA ILE A 253 16.67 -6.37 27.36
C ILE A 253 17.79 -7.28 27.85
N LYS A 254 19.03 -6.87 27.62
CA LYS A 254 20.22 -7.59 28.09
C LYS A 254 20.46 -7.32 29.58
N ARG A 255 20.28 -8.39 30.37
CA ARG A 255 20.43 -8.36 31.83
C ARG A 255 21.74 -7.72 32.28
N ASN A 256 22.85 -8.08 31.66
CA ASN A 256 24.18 -7.63 32.07
C ASN A 256 24.34 -6.10 31.88
N GLU A 257 23.79 -5.51 30.86
CA GLU A 257 23.88 -4.08 30.60
C GLU A 257 23.23 -3.26 31.73
N ILE A 258 22.05 -3.67 32.21
CA ILE A 258 21.36 -2.98 33.31
C ILE A 258 22.16 -3.13 34.61
N TYR A 259 22.64 -4.35 34.91
CA TYR A 259 23.45 -4.55 36.12
C TYR A 259 24.74 -3.73 36.12
N ASP A 260 25.47 -3.73 35.00
CA ASP A 260 26.71 -2.97 34.84
C ASP A 260 26.46 -1.46 34.96
N PHE A 261 25.37 -0.97 34.36
CA PHE A 261 25.00 0.43 34.44
C PHE A 261 24.66 0.84 35.89
N VAL A 262 23.82 0.05 36.58
CA VAL A 262 23.45 0.31 37.98
C VAL A 262 24.67 0.27 38.91
N LEU A 263 25.52 -0.72 38.76
CA LEU A 263 26.72 -0.86 39.58
C LEU A 263 27.74 0.26 39.37
N LYS A 264 27.89 0.75 38.13
CA LYS A 264 28.78 1.87 37.84
C LYS A 264 28.28 3.20 38.42
N ASN A 265 26.95 3.41 38.41
CA ASN A 265 26.36 4.67 38.82
C ASN A 265 25.82 4.67 40.27
N SER A 266 25.90 3.53 40.98
CA SER A 266 25.55 3.43 42.43
C SER A 266 26.74 3.74 43.37
N LYS A 267 27.89 4.18 42.85
CA LYS A 267 29.10 4.46 43.62
C LYS A 267 29.35 5.98 43.84
N GLU A 268 28.40 6.81 43.48
CA GLU A 268 28.32 8.21 43.90
C GLU A 268 27.18 8.37 44.90
#